data_d52eb34bf7665d411c75b2eb4d23d3ec
#
_entry.id   d52eb34bf7665d411c75b2eb4d23d3ec
#
_cell.length_a   1.000
_cell.length_b   1.000
_cell.length_c   1.000
_cell.angle_alpha   90.00
_cell.angle_beta   90.00
_cell.angle_gamma   90.00
#
_symmetry.space_group_name_H-M   'P 1'
#
loop_
_entity.id
_entity.type
_entity.pdbx_description
1 polymer ?
#
loop_
_entity_poly.entity_id
_entity_poly.type
_entity_poly.pdbx_seq_one_letter_code
_entity_poly.pdbx_strand_id
1 'polypeptide(L)'
;IFEYLVEVTSSTINDAIIIKNSVIYGDAKVGKVNGVNITLNLDNNWWGSNNATYYNAVIRLSSGYNSAITELSKEIATPDNYLVLTLDVTNKPGLLQDAVLAFKVFNGTNLTDYVGSLPVRDFNMSAANATLSVANGTINNGIVNGFEAKEGNYTISATVDGQTVIYNGTASLGKGIINVTDSSLDYGEVVMVNATLVDTDGNGIANINMTLKVNGKTYYMVTDENGDVSFVIDPLDSGKYTLEFIVPASKILSSVSNSSTLTINKAKDFMKADIDAGVAGEDVVIVVNGPKDLKENITVTVDKTNYDVVLVNG
;
A
#
# COMPACT_ATOMS: atom_id res chain seq x y z
N ILE A 1 -40.94 -20.27 -15.02
CA ILE A 1 -41.21 -19.88 -13.62
C ILE A 1 -41.60 -21.15 -12.91
N PHE A 2 -40.74 -21.68 -11.99
CA PHE A 2 -41.11 -22.83 -11.17
C PHE A 2 -42.06 -22.32 -10.06
N GLU A 3 -43.18 -22.97 -9.87
CA GLU A 3 -44.17 -22.59 -8.84
C GLU A 3 -43.65 -22.92 -7.43
N TYR A 4 -42.76 -23.93 -7.32
CA TYR A 4 -42.14 -24.36 -6.07
C TYR A 4 -40.64 -24.53 -6.25
N LEU A 5 -39.87 -24.18 -5.20
CA LEU A 5 -38.44 -24.46 -5.12
C LEU A 5 -38.16 -25.98 -4.95
N VAL A 6 -38.98 -26.63 -4.11
CA VAL A 6 -38.97 -28.09 -3.88
C VAL A 6 -40.43 -28.52 -3.63
N GLU A 7 -40.83 -29.67 -4.20
CA GLU A 7 -42.09 -30.31 -3.93
C GLU A 7 -41.85 -31.74 -3.41
N VAL A 8 -42.38 -32.05 -2.23
CA VAL A 8 -42.30 -33.41 -1.63
C VAL A 8 -43.67 -34.03 -1.72
N THR A 9 -43.78 -35.06 -2.54
CA THR A 9 -45.05 -35.75 -2.86
C THR A 9 -45.22 -37.13 -2.19
N SER A 10 -44.20 -37.61 -1.46
CA SER A 10 -44.23 -38.89 -0.79
C SER A 10 -44.48 -38.76 0.71
N SER A 11 -45.37 -39.57 1.27
CA SER A 11 -45.66 -39.62 2.70
C SER A 11 -44.64 -40.44 3.53
N THR A 12 -43.66 -41.05 2.89
CA THR A 12 -42.67 -41.94 3.54
C THR A 12 -41.28 -41.34 3.75
N ILE A 13 -41.07 -40.07 3.34
CA ILE A 13 -39.79 -39.40 3.46
C ILE A 13 -39.76 -38.63 4.81
N ASN A 14 -38.86 -39.04 5.71
CA ASN A 14 -38.51 -38.30 6.95
C ASN A 14 -37.10 -37.71 6.82
N ASP A 15 -36.78 -37.07 5.70
CA ASP A 15 -35.46 -36.59 5.42
C ASP A 15 -35.35 -35.06 5.50
N ALA A 16 -34.13 -34.59 5.70
CA ALA A 16 -33.81 -33.16 5.61
C ALA A 16 -33.65 -32.72 4.14
N ILE A 17 -34.29 -31.63 3.79
CA ILE A 17 -34.02 -30.92 2.54
C ILE A 17 -33.00 -29.83 2.84
N ILE A 18 -31.87 -29.90 2.19
CA ILE A 18 -30.76 -28.97 2.38
C ILE A 18 -30.55 -28.20 1.07
N ILE A 19 -30.74 -26.89 1.11
CA ILE A 19 -30.44 -25.98 0.00
C ILE A 19 -29.47 -24.94 0.53
N LYS A 20 -28.21 -25.02 0.10
CA LYS A 20 -27.13 -24.15 0.56
C LYS A 20 -26.35 -23.60 -0.63
N ASN A 21 -25.64 -22.47 -0.40
CA ASN A 21 -24.75 -21.87 -1.39
C ASN A 21 -25.44 -21.58 -2.71
N SER A 22 -26.70 -21.17 -2.65
CA SER A 22 -27.57 -20.92 -3.79
C SER A 22 -28.05 -19.49 -3.80
N VAL A 23 -28.52 -19.06 -4.95
CA VAL A 23 -29.21 -17.77 -5.11
C VAL A 23 -30.69 -18.03 -5.20
N ILE A 24 -31.48 -17.43 -4.32
CA ILE A 24 -32.91 -17.61 -4.24
C ILE A 24 -33.57 -16.25 -4.47
N TYR A 25 -34.43 -16.16 -5.50
CA TYR A 25 -35.19 -14.93 -5.77
C TYR A 25 -36.68 -15.14 -5.49
N GLY A 26 -37.22 -14.21 -4.75
CA GLY A 26 -38.64 -14.22 -4.40
C GLY A 26 -38.98 -15.24 -3.33
N ASP A 27 -40.27 -15.54 -3.18
CA ASP A 27 -40.74 -16.50 -2.20
C ASP A 27 -40.29 -17.91 -2.56
N ALA A 28 -39.42 -18.50 -1.73
CA ALA A 28 -39.09 -19.93 -1.83
C ALA A 28 -40.32 -20.74 -1.37
N LYS A 29 -40.94 -21.42 -2.29
CA LYS A 29 -42.12 -22.26 -2.00
C LYS A 29 -41.70 -23.71 -1.87
N VAL A 30 -42.01 -24.34 -0.75
CA VAL A 30 -41.81 -25.75 -0.52
C VAL A 30 -43.17 -26.43 -0.32
N GLY A 31 -43.50 -27.35 -1.18
CA GLY A 31 -44.70 -28.15 -1.06
C GLY A 31 -44.41 -29.42 -0.25
N LYS A 32 -45.23 -29.74 0.72
CA LYS A 32 -45.20 -31.07 1.42
C LYS A 32 -46.59 -31.63 1.59
N VAL A 33 -46.69 -32.97 1.62
CA VAL A 33 -47.92 -33.67 1.96
C VAL A 33 -48.18 -33.57 3.46
N ASN A 34 -49.43 -33.39 3.85
CA ASN A 34 -49.81 -33.31 5.26
C ASN A 34 -49.37 -34.55 6.05
N GLY A 35 -48.77 -34.39 7.22
CA GLY A 35 -48.28 -35.48 8.06
C GLY A 35 -46.80 -35.88 7.80
N VAL A 36 -46.14 -35.29 6.81
CA VAL A 36 -44.72 -35.53 6.57
C VAL A 36 -43.86 -34.54 7.36
N ASN A 37 -42.97 -35.02 8.19
CA ASN A 37 -41.98 -34.18 8.90
C ASN A 37 -40.78 -33.99 7.99
N ILE A 38 -40.60 -32.74 7.56
CA ILE A 38 -39.45 -32.33 6.74
C ILE A 38 -38.66 -31.29 7.52
N THR A 39 -37.38 -31.54 7.68
CA THR A 39 -36.45 -30.49 8.13
C THR A 39 -35.92 -29.76 6.91
N LEU A 40 -36.16 -28.45 6.84
CA LEU A 40 -35.69 -27.59 5.76
C LEU A 40 -34.51 -26.75 6.25
N ASN A 41 -33.33 -26.99 5.67
CA ASN A 41 -32.15 -26.17 5.93
C ASN A 41 -31.89 -25.26 4.71
N LEU A 42 -32.02 -23.96 4.90
CA LEU A 42 -31.84 -22.92 3.89
C LEU A 42 -30.64 -22.01 4.19
N ASP A 43 -29.71 -22.47 5.03
CA ASP A 43 -28.56 -21.68 5.45
C ASP A 43 -27.60 -21.36 4.31
N ASN A 44 -26.88 -20.25 4.46
CA ASN A 44 -25.84 -19.82 3.54
C ASN A 44 -26.33 -19.59 2.10
N ASN A 45 -27.57 -19.16 1.92
CA ASN A 45 -28.10 -18.74 0.62
C ASN A 45 -28.09 -17.22 0.50
N TRP A 46 -27.89 -16.75 -0.72
CA TRP A 46 -28.11 -15.36 -1.09
C TRP A 46 -29.55 -15.18 -1.62
N TRP A 47 -30.28 -14.26 -1.03
CA TRP A 47 -31.70 -14.03 -1.35
C TRP A 47 -31.93 -12.80 -2.24
N GLY A 48 -30.88 -12.31 -2.89
CA GLY A 48 -30.94 -11.16 -3.77
C GLY A 48 -30.98 -9.80 -3.07
N SER A 49 -30.97 -9.80 -1.73
CA SER A 49 -31.03 -8.58 -0.92
C SER A 49 -30.45 -8.77 0.46
N ASN A 50 -29.95 -7.69 1.06
CA ASN A 50 -29.56 -7.63 2.50
C ASN A 50 -30.78 -7.45 3.42
N ASN A 51 -31.99 -7.31 2.88
CA ASN A 51 -33.21 -7.11 3.66
C ASN A 51 -33.74 -8.44 4.19
N ALA A 52 -33.78 -8.62 5.51
CA ALA A 52 -34.24 -9.83 6.19
C ALA A 52 -35.66 -10.29 5.82
N THR A 53 -36.50 -9.42 5.31
CA THR A 53 -37.86 -9.78 4.92
C THR A 53 -37.94 -10.72 3.70
N TYR A 54 -36.83 -10.84 2.94
CA TYR A 54 -36.74 -11.74 1.78
C TYR A 54 -36.24 -13.15 2.10
N TYR A 55 -35.82 -13.42 3.34
CA TYR A 55 -35.18 -14.67 3.74
C TYR A 55 -36.13 -15.77 4.19
N ASN A 56 -37.40 -15.69 3.84
CA ASN A 56 -38.42 -16.61 4.29
C ASN A 56 -38.84 -17.56 3.20
N ALA A 57 -38.82 -18.87 3.48
CA ALA A 57 -39.48 -19.87 2.66
C ALA A 57 -40.89 -20.11 3.14
N VAL A 58 -41.80 -20.11 2.21
CA VAL A 58 -43.22 -20.46 2.47
C VAL A 58 -43.42 -21.95 2.22
N ILE A 59 -43.71 -22.70 3.29
CA ILE A 59 -44.04 -24.11 3.21
C ILE A 59 -45.58 -24.22 3.00
N ARG A 60 -45.97 -24.79 1.87
CA ARG A 60 -47.36 -25.06 1.59
C ARG A 60 -47.69 -26.53 1.78
N LEU A 61 -48.67 -26.82 2.58
CA LEU A 61 -49.15 -28.18 2.82
C LEU A 61 -50.21 -28.57 1.78
N SER A 62 -50.06 -29.76 1.21
CA SER A 62 -50.99 -30.35 0.27
C SER A 62 -51.88 -31.37 0.97
N SER A 63 -53.14 -31.44 0.55
CA SER A 63 -54.12 -32.40 1.15
C SER A 63 -54.05 -33.81 0.58
N GLY A 64 -53.18 -34.09 -0.42
CA GLY A 64 -53.08 -35.45 -0.99
C GLY A 64 -52.35 -35.51 -2.33
N TYR A 65 -52.06 -36.73 -2.74
CA TYR A 65 -51.38 -37.08 -4.01
C TYR A 65 -52.32 -36.75 -5.20
N ASN A 66 -51.86 -35.99 -6.17
CA ASN A 66 -52.59 -35.58 -7.38
C ASN A 66 -53.81 -34.64 -7.20
N SER A 67 -54.02 -34.05 -6.04
CA SER A 67 -54.99 -32.94 -5.94
C SER A 67 -54.31 -31.62 -6.16
N ALA A 68 -55.03 -30.66 -6.74
CA ALA A 68 -54.60 -29.27 -6.77
C ALA A 68 -54.22 -28.88 -5.34
N ILE A 69 -53.01 -28.34 -5.15
CA ILE A 69 -52.51 -27.96 -3.83
C ILE A 69 -53.47 -26.95 -3.24
N THR A 70 -54.29 -27.42 -2.29
CA THR A 70 -55.12 -26.53 -1.48
C THR A 70 -54.25 -26.07 -0.33
N GLU A 71 -54.03 -24.77 -0.17
CA GLU A 71 -53.27 -24.17 0.92
C GLU A 71 -54.01 -24.44 2.24
N LEU A 72 -53.59 -25.51 2.94
CA LEU A 72 -54.18 -25.90 4.24
C LEU A 72 -53.56 -25.14 5.40
N SER A 73 -52.26 -24.83 5.30
CA SER A 73 -51.54 -24.02 6.27
C SER A 73 -50.29 -23.42 5.61
N LYS A 74 -49.85 -22.33 6.17
CA LYS A 74 -48.62 -21.64 5.75
C LYS A 74 -47.65 -21.64 6.91
N GLU A 75 -46.56 -22.35 6.73
CA GLU A 75 -45.43 -22.29 7.64
C GLU A 75 -44.31 -21.47 7.02
N ILE A 76 -43.64 -20.68 7.81
CA ILE A 76 -42.48 -19.89 7.38
C ILE A 76 -41.24 -20.56 7.94
N ALA A 77 -40.33 -21.01 7.08
CA ALA A 77 -39.03 -21.49 7.48
C ALA A 77 -38.02 -20.34 7.29
N THR A 78 -37.42 -19.94 8.39
CA THR A 78 -36.36 -18.90 8.39
C THR A 78 -35.02 -19.57 8.47
N PRO A 79 -34.03 -19.20 7.63
CA PRO A 79 -32.68 -19.72 7.76
C PRO A 79 -32.05 -19.20 9.05
N ASP A 80 -31.23 -20.05 9.71
CA ASP A 80 -30.44 -19.63 10.87
C ASP A 80 -29.30 -18.71 10.44
N ASN A 81 -28.77 -18.93 9.24
CA ASN A 81 -27.69 -18.17 8.64
C ASN A 81 -28.01 -17.84 7.19
N TYR A 82 -27.75 -16.63 6.77
CA TYR A 82 -27.94 -16.18 5.39
C TYR A 82 -26.79 -15.31 4.91
N LEU A 83 -26.66 -15.15 3.61
CA LEU A 83 -25.62 -14.33 3.04
C LEU A 83 -26.08 -12.88 2.90
N VAL A 84 -25.16 -11.99 3.21
CA VAL A 84 -25.30 -10.55 2.97
C VAL A 84 -24.14 -10.07 2.13
N LEU A 85 -24.41 -9.14 1.23
CA LEU A 85 -23.40 -8.45 0.46
C LEU A 85 -22.77 -7.35 1.32
N THR A 86 -21.43 -7.31 1.39
CA THR A 86 -20.68 -6.29 2.13
C THR A 86 -19.69 -5.60 1.22
N LEU A 87 -19.40 -4.35 1.53
CA LEU A 87 -18.36 -3.56 0.89
C LEU A 87 -17.53 -2.92 1.99
N ASP A 88 -16.28 -3.35 2.09
CA ASP A 88 -15.30 -2.85 3.04
C ASP A 88 -14.12 -2.24 2.28
N VAL A 89 -13.32 -1.39 2.93
CA VAL A 89 -12.09 -0.86 2.38
C VAL A 89 -10.94 -1.20 3.31
N THR A 90 -9.89 -1.81 2.76
CA THR A 90 -8.63 -2.00 3.46
C THR A 90 -7.87 -0.68 3.42
N ASN A 91 -7.84 0.03 4.55
CA ASN A 91 -7.14 1.30 4.66
C ASN A 91 -5.63 1.09 4.51
N LYS A 92 -5.06 1.68 3.48
CA LYS A 92 -3.62 1.75 3.21
C LYS A 92 -3.15 3.19 3.35
N PRO A 93 -1.87 3.44 3.69
CA PRO A 93 -1.32 4.78 3.64
C PRO A 93 -1.45 5.39 2.23
N GLY A 94 -1.85 6.66 2.15
CA GLY A 94 -1.95 7.39 0.90
C GLY A 94 -3.30 7.25 0.18
N LEU A 95 -3.26 7.45 -1.14
CA LEU A 95 -4.45 7.52 -1.98
C LEU A 95 -4.82 6.18 -2.63
N LEU A 96 -3.91 5.21 -2.64
CA LEU A 96 -4.17 3.88 -3.20
C LEU A 96 -4.81 2.98 -2.15
N GLN A 97 -6.02 2.53 -2.41
CA GLN A 97 -6.85 1.75 -1.49
C GLN A 97 -7.36 0.47 -2.16
N ASP A 98 -7.86 -0.48 -1.37
CA ASP A 98 -8.54 -1.67 -1.89
C ASP A 98 -9.97 -1.73 -1.35
N ALA A 99 -10.94 -1.81 -2.25
CA ALA A 99 -12.31 -2.14 -1.93
C ALA A 99 -12.50 -3.66 -1.94
N VAL A 100 -13.04 -4.20 -0.88
CA VAL A 100 -13.37 -5.63 -0.74
C VAL A 100 -14.88 -5.78 -0.82
N LEU A 101 -15.38 -6.26 -1.97
CA LEU A 101 -16.77 -6.62 -2.16
C LEU A 101 -16.91 -8.12 -1.92
N ALA A 102 -17.70 -8.53 -0.95
CA ALA A 102 -17.82 -9.94 -0.58
C ALA A 102 -19.21 -10.30 -0.06
N PHE A 103 -19.58 -11.55 -0.24
CA PHE A 103 -20.66 -12.15 0.53
C PHE A 103 -20.13 -12.62 1.88
N LYS A 104 -20.84 -12.30 2.95
CA LYS A 104 -20.55 -12.76 4.31
C LYS A 104 -21.75 -13.48 4.89
N VAL A 105 -21.51 -14.42 5.78
CA VAL A 105 -22.56 -15.13 6.52
C VAL A 105 -23.01 -14.27 7.69
N PHE A 106 -24.30 -14.04 7.78
CA PHE A 106 -24.93 -13.33 8.90
C PHE A 106 -25.87 -14.28 9.66
N ASN A 107 -25.71 -14.39 10.97
CA ASN A 107 -26.52 -15.25 11.85
C ASN A 107 -27.53 -14.48 12.71
N GLY A 108 -27.93 -13.30 12.25
CA GLY A 108 -28.79 -12.39 13.02
C GLY A 108 -28.05 -11.47 14.00
N THR A 109 -26.77 -11.75 14.32
CA THR A 109 -25.98 -10.96 15.26
C THR A 109 -24.58 -10.64 14.70
N ASN A 110 -23.89 -11.63 14.15
CA ASN A 110 -22.50 -11.51 13.73
C ASN A 110 -22.34 -11.80 12.24
N LEU A 111 -21.35 -11.14 11.64
CA LEU A 111 -20.85 -11.40 10.31
C LEU A 111 -19.59 -12.27 10.38
N THR A 112 -19.54 -13.31 9.56
CA THR A 112 -18.35 -14.16 9.37
C THR A 112 -18.06 -14.35 7.89
N ASP A 113 -16.83 -14.71 7.56
CA ASP A 113 -16.44 -14.90 6.17
C ASP A 113 -17.20 -16.08 5.55
N TYR A 114 -17.66 -15.89 4.31
CA TYR A 114 -18.28 -16.94 3.52
C TYR A 114 -17.20 -17.70 2.75
N VAL A 115 -17.06 -18.98 3.03
CA VAL A 115 -16.06 -19.86 2.39
C VAL A 115 -16.66 -20.74 1.27
N GLY A 116 -17.95 -20.61 0.98
CA GLY A 116 -18.62 -21.32 -0.11
C GLY A 116 -18.41 -20.64 -1.48
N SER A 117 -19.16 -21.11 -2.46
CA SER A 117 -19.19 -20.53 -3.80
C SER A 117 -20.64 -20.43 -4.29
N LEU A 118 -21.09 -19.23 -4.55
CA LEU A 118 -22.39 -18.96 -5.21
C LEU A 118 -22.27 -19.18 -6.72
N PRO A 119 -23.38 -19.39 -7.43
CA PRO A 119 -23.45 -19.12 -8.86
C PRO A 119 -22.92 -17.72 -9.17
N VAL A 120 -22.16 -17.60 -10.25
CA VAL A 120 -21.55 -16.34 -10.66
C VAL A 120 -22.61 -15.26 -10.85
N ARG A 121 -22.37 -14.08 -10.27
CA ARG A 121 -23.24 -12.89 -10.33
C ARG A 121 -22.50 -11.72 -10.93
N ASP A 122 -23.20 -10.87 -11.67
CA ASP A 122 -22.63 -9.62 -12.16
C ASP A 122 -22.62 -8.58 -11.04
N PHE A 123 -21.55 -7.82 -10.97
CA PHE A 123 -21.47 -6.63 -10.12
C PHE A 123 -21.22 -5.37 -10.94
N ASN A 124 -21.68 -4.26 -10.41
CA ASN A 124 -21.37 -2.92 -10.90
C ASN A 124 -20.90 -2.08 -9.71
N MET A 125 -19.73 -1.43 -9.85
CA MET A 125 -19.19 -0.52 -8.86
C MET A 125 -19.12 0.90 -9.43
N SER A 126 -19.33 1.88 -8.58
CA SER A 126 -19.13 3.29 -8.88
C SER A 126 -18.40 4.00 -7.74
N ALA A 127 -17.77 5.13 -8.05
CA ALA A 127 -17.03 5.90 -7.09
C ALA A 127 -17.28 7.41 -7.26
N ALA A 128 -17.32 8.12 -6.14
CA ALA A 128 -17.24 9.57 -6.11
C ALA A 128 -15.94 9.98 -5.43
N ASN A 129 -15.21 10.90 -6.04
CA ASN A 129 -13.87 11.32 -5.61
C ASN A 129 -12.84 10.16 -5.54
N ALA A 130 -13.01 9.15 -6.39
CA ALA A 130 -12.07 8.06 -6.56
C ALA A 130 -12.16 7.49 -7.97
N THR A 131 -11.12 6.77 -8.39
CA THR A 131 -11.06 6.06 -9.67
C THR A 131 -10.87 4.58 -9.41
N LEU A 132 -11.84 3.75 -9.79
CA LEU A 132 -11.81 2.30 -9.65
C LEU A 132 -10.90 1.67 -10.72
N SER A 133 -10.18 0.61 -10.36
CA SER A 133 -9.46 -0.21 -11.34
C SER A 133 -10.41 -1.02 -12.21
N VAL A 134 -11.52 -1.51 -11.63
CA VAL A 134 -12.57 -2.27 -12.34
C VAL A 134 -13.94 -1.75 -11.89
N ALA A 135 -14.78 -1.33 -12.86
CA ALA A 135 -16.12 -0.86 -12.58
C ALA A 135 -17.18 -1.97 -12.66
N ASN A 136 -16.96 -2.99 -13.47
CA ASN A 136 -17.93 -4.08 -13.72
C ASN A 136 -17.19 -5.41 -13.78
N GLY A 137 -17.86 -6.48 -13.39
CA GLY A 137 -17.30 -7.83 -13.45
C GLY A 137 -18.25 -8.85 -12.85
N THR A 138 -17.68 -9.98 -12.47
CA THR A 138 -18.43 -11.07 -11.87
C THR A 138 -17.90 -11.43 -10.49
N ILE A 139 -18.80 -11.90 -9.62
CA ILE A 139 -18.51 -12.31 -8.25
C ILE A 139 -19.25 -13.62 -7.93
N ASN A 140 -18.60 -14.52 -7.21
CA ASN A 140 -19.22 -15.72 -6.66
C ASN A 140 -19.03 -15.87 -5.14
N ASN A 141 -17.97 -15.25 -4.60
CA ASN A 141 -17.68 -15.25 -3.18
C ASN A 141 -17.27 -13.83 -2.74
N GLY A 142 -16.16 -13.34 -3.29
CA GLY A 142 -15.65 -12.01 -3.03
C GLY A 142 -14.60 -11.61 -4.05
N ILE A 143 -14.37 -10.31 -4.16
CA ILE A 143 -13.33 -9.71 -4.97
C ILE A 143 -12.62 -8.59 -4.20
N VAL A 144 -11.36 -8.36 -4.53
CA VAL A 144 -10.61 -7.18 -4.11
C VAL A 144 -10.42 -6.31 -5.35
N ASN A 145 -10.84 -5.06 -5.25
CA ASN A 145 -10.76 -4.08 -6.33
C ASN A 145 -9.95 -2.86 -5.88
N GLY A 146 -8.77 -2.69 -6.46
CA GLY A 146 -7.94 -1.53 -6.21
C GLY A 146 -8.60 -0.25 -6.72
N PHE A 147 -8.40 0.86 -6.01
CA PHE A 147 -8.81 2.17 -6.46
C PHE A 147 -7.87 3.27 -5.98
N GLU A 148 -7.91 4.40 -6.67
CA GLU A 148 -7.20 5.61 -6.31
C GLU A 148 -8.20 6.66 -5.84
N ALA A 149 -8.20 6.99 -4.55
CA ALA A 149 -8.98 8.07 -4.00
C ALA A 149 -8.35 9.44 -4.31
N LYS A 150 -9.15 10.49 -4.38
CA LYS A 150 -8.67 11.86 -4.22
C LYS A 150 -8.46 12.14 -2.74
N GLU A 151 -7.54 13.04 -2.44
CA GLU A 151 -7.37 13.49 -1.06
C GLU A 151 -8.67 14.09 -0.51
N GLY A 152 -9.06 13.67 0.69
CA GLY A 152 -10.32 14.03 1.33
C GLY A 152 -11.34 12.89 1.30
N ASN A 153 -12.61 13.23 1.38
CA ASN A 153 -13.70 12.26 1.45
C ASN A 153 -13.97 11.63 0.09
N TYR A 154 -14.21 10.31 0.09
CA TYR A 154 -14.62 9.55 -1.08
C TYR A 154 -15.78 8.61 -0.74
N THR A 155 -16.48 8.16 -1.77
CA THR A 155 -17.56 7.17 -1.66
C THR A 155 -17.36 6.09 -2.71
N ILE A 156 -17.45 4.82 -2.31
CA ILE A 156 -17.49 3.66 -3.20
C ILE A 156 -18.85 3.00 -3.02
N SER A 157 -19.48 2.61 -4.10
CA SER A 157 -20.70 1.79 -4.06
C SER A 157 -20.57 0.58 -4.96
N ALA A 158 -21.23 -0.50 -4.57
CA ALA A 158 -21.29 -1.73 -5.35
C ALA A 158 -22.72 -2.27 -5.38
N THR A 159 -23.15 -2.76 -6.52
CA THR A 159 -24.49 -3.33 -6.73
C THR A 159 -24.37 -4.75 -7.30
N VAL A 160 -25.04 -5.70 -6.66
CA VAL A 160 -25.20 -7.10 -7.11
C VAL A 160 -26.68 -7.44 -6.98
N ASP A 161 -27.28 -7.99 -8.02
CA ASP A 161 -28.70 -8.39 -8.05
C ASP A 161 -29.69 -7.31 -7.59
N GLY A 162 -29.35 -6.04 -7.81
CA GLY A 162 -30.16 -4.90 -7.36
C GLY A 162 -29.88 -4.45 -5.91
N GLN A 163 -29.18 -5.25 -5.11
CA GLN A 163 -28.71 -4.82 -3.79
C GLN A 163 -27.49 -3.90 -3.93
N THR A 164 -27.60 -2.69 -3.40
CA THR A 164 -26.47 -1.73 -3.35
C THR A 164 -25.93 -1.65 -1.95
N VAL A 165 -24.60 -1.69 -1.83
CA VAL A 165 -23.83 -1.42 -0.61
C VAL A 165 -22.91 -0.23 -0.86
N ILE A 166 -22.69 0.59 0.18
CA ILE A 166 -21.97 1.86 0.08
C ILE A 166 -20.94 1.93 1.21
N TYR A 167 -19.74 2.37 0.86
CA TYR A 167 -18.68 2.72 1.79
C TYR A 167 -18.29 4.18 1.63
N ASN A 168 -18.21 4.91 2.75
CA ASN A 168 -17.71 6.28 2.81
C ASN A 168 -16.39 6.28 3.59
N GLY A 169 -15.36 6.84 3.00
CA GLY A 169 -14.03 6.90 3.59
C GLY A 169 -13.35 8.24 3.37
N THR A 170 -12.16 8.37 3.96
CA THR A 170 -11.28 9.52 3.80
C THR A 170 -9.89 9.02 3.45
N ALA A 171 -9.26 9.60 2.45
CA ALA A 171 -7.88 9.34 2.07
C ALA A 171 -7.03 10.59 2.27
N SER A 172 -5.80 10.41 2.70
CA SER A 172 -4.84 11.50 2.85
C SER A 172 -3.44 11.02 2.48
N LEU A 173 -2.63 11.95 1.95
CA LEU A 173 -1.21 11.71 1.77
C LEU A 173 -0.51 11.65 3.13
N GLY A 174 0.40 10.72 3.28
CA GLY A 174 1.30 10.68 4.42
C GLY A 174 2.18 11.94 4.46
N LYS A 175 2.68 12.28 5.64
CA LYS A 175 3.68 13.33 5.85
C LYS A 175 5.00 12.68 6.19
N GLY A 176 6.05 13.02 5.43
CA GLY A 176 7.41 12.61 5.73
C GLY A 176 8.19 13.73 6.41
N ILE A 177 9.20 13.34 7.15
CA ILE A 177 10.22 14.21 7.76
C ILE A 177 11.57 13.66 7.33
N ILE A 178 12.39 14.52 6.72
CA ILE A 178 13.77 14.15 6.37
C ILE A 178 14.67 14.60 7.51
N ASN A 179 15.29 13.66 8.20
CA ASN A 179 16.27 13.91 9.23
C ASN A 179 17.67 13.94 8.61
N VAL A 180 18.35 15.05 8.78
CA VAL A 180 19.72 15.30 8.30
C VAL A 180 20.46 16.12 9.32
N THR A 181 21.80 16.00 9.33
CA THR A 181 22.68 16.77 10.21
C THR A 181 23.79 17.42 9.39
N ASP A 182 24.30 18.54 9.89
CA ASP A 182 25.50 19.15 9.35
C ASP A 182 26.69 18.21 9.54
N SER A 183 27.56 18.17 8.56
CA SER A 183 28.77 17.32 8.58
C SER A 183 30.02 18.07 8.16
N SER A 184 31.17 17.57 8.56
CA SER A 184 32.46 18.13 8.21
C SER A 184 33.43 17.00 7.91
N LEU A 185 34.15 17.11 6.81
CA LEU A 185 35.14 16.15 6.32
C LEU A 185 36.43 16.91 5.99
N ASP A 186 37.57 16.21 6.03
CA ASP A 186 38.82 16.77 5.54
C ASP A 186 38.94 16.57 4.03
N TYR A 187 39.61 17.47 3.33
CA TYR A 187 39.83 17.38 1.90
C TYR A 187 40.47 16.05 1.52
N GLY A 188 39.97 15.40 0.48
CA GLY A 188 40.46 14.12 -0.01
C GLY A 188 39.77 12.90 0.61
N GLU A 189 38.89 13.09 1.59
CA GLU A 189 38.05 11.98 2.11
C GLU A 189 36.90 11.66 1.15
N VAL A 190 36.43 10.40 1.21
CA VAL A 190 35.23 9.99 0.47
C VAL A 190 34.03 10.69 1.10
N VAL A 191 33.31 11.44 0.28
CA VAL A 191 32.14 12.18 0.74
C VAL A 191 30.93 11.25 0.74
N MET A 192 30.54 10.81 1.95
CA MET A 192 29.34 10.04 2.19
C MET A 192 28.33 10.89 2.99
N VAL A 193 27.11 11.01 2.47
CA VAL A 193 26.06 11.85 3.06
C VAL A 193 24.87 10.96 3.38
N ASN A 194 24.44 10.97 4.65
CA ASN A 194 23.34 10.16 5.14
C ASN A 194 22.10 11.01 5.41
N ALA A 195 20.94 10.44 5.17
CA ALA A 195 19.65 11.02 5.54
C ALA A 195 18.69 9.89 5.91
N THR A 196 17.70 10.20 6.76
CA THR A 196 16.64 9.27 7.15
C THR A 196 15.29 9.92 6.87
N LEU A 197 14.40 9.19 6.19
CA LEU A 197 13.01 9.59 5.98
C LEU A 197 12.12 8.85 6.98
N VAL A 198 11.40 9.60 7.82
CA VAL A 198 10.48 9.05 8.82
C VAL A 198 9.08 9.63 8.66
N ASP A 199 8.07 8.93 9.19
CA ASP A 199 6.72 9.47 9.36
C ASP A 199 6.63 10.42 10.58
N THR A 200 5.43 10.91 10.87
CA THR A 200 5.17 11.81 12.02
C THR A 200 5.33 11.12 13.38
N ASP A 201 5.31 9.79 13.41
CA ASP A 201 5.49 8.98 14.63
C ASP A 201 6.95 8.54 14.82
N GLY A 202 7.82 8.88 13.85
CA GLY A 202 9.24 8.57 13.87
C GLY A 202 9.61 7.22 13.27
N ASN A 203 8.66 6.51 12.63
CA ASN A 203 8.95 5.26 11.95
C ASN A 203 9.57 5.51 10.58
N GLY A 204 10.54 4.69 10.18
CA GLY A 204 11.16 4.78 8.86
C GLY A 204 10.18 4.53 7.71
N ILE A 205 10.30 5.31 6.64
CA ILE A 205 9.50 5.12 5.42
C ILE A 205 10.38 4.51 4.33
N ALA A 206 10.15 3.24 4.04
CA ALA A 206 10.92 2.45 3.09
C ALA A 206 10.47 2.63 1.64
N ASN A 207 11.37 2.28 0.71
CA ASN A 207 11.09 2.22 -0.75
C ASN A 207 10.66 3.55 -1.37
N ILE A 208 11.14 4.67 -0.83
CA ILE A 208 10.87 6.02 -1.34
C ILE A 208 12.12 6.56 -2.05
N ASN A 209 11.93 7.08 -3.25
CA ASN A 209 12.99 7.77 -3.97
C ASN A 209 13.30 9.11 -3.27
N MET A 210 14.56 9.29 -2.88
CA MET A 210 15.08 10.55 -2.36
C MET A 210 16.15 11.11 -3.30
N THR A 211 16.14 12.40 -3.48
CA THR A 211 17.07 13.15 -4.31
C THR A 211 17.94 14.01 -3.42
N LEU A 212 19.26 13.98 -3.64
CA LEU A 212 20.21 14.92 -3.07
C LEU A 212 20.74 15.84 -4.17
N LYS A 213 20.67 17.16 -3.96
CA LYS A 213 21.31 18.16 -4.79
C LYS A 213 22.45 18.81 -4.02
N VAL A 214 23.62 18.86 -4.63
CA VAL A 214 24.82 19.51 -4.09
C VAL A 214 25.72 19.94 -5.22
N ASN A 215 26.30 21.12 -5.12
CA ASN A 215 27.27 21.68 -6.08
C ASN A 215 26.83 21.52 -7.57
N GLY A 216 25.56 21.79 -7.87
CA GLY A 216 24.99 21.67 -9.21
C GLY A 216 24.77 20.24 -9.72
N LYS A 217 25.11 19.23 -8.96
CA LYS A 217 24.87 17.80 -9.25
C LYS A 217 23.67 17.27 -8.49
N THR A 218 23.08 16.20 -9.06
CA THR A 218 21.91 15.53 -8.48
C THR A 218 22.17 14.04 -8.34
N TYR A 219 21.87 13.48 -7.19
CA TYR A 219 22.05 12.07 -6.85
C TYR A 219 20.70 11.50 -6.41
N TYR A 220 20.48 10.19 -6.68
CA TYR A 220 19.22 9.50 -6.42
C TYR A 220 19.48 8.24 -5.62
N MET A 221 18.71 8.03 -4.58
CA MET A 221 18.73 6.80 -3.77
C MET A 221 17.31 6.44 -3.34
N VAL A 222 17.13 5.18 -2.98
CA VAL A 222 15.87 4.65 -2.44
C VAL A 222 16.07 4.35 -0.97
N THR A 223 15.12 4.74 -0.12
CA THR A 223 15.17 4.47 1.31
C THR A 223 15.06 2.96 1.58
N ASP A 224 15.86 2.47 2.52
CA ASP A 224 15.81 1.09 3.02
C ASP A 224 14.63 0.86 3.98
N GLU A 225 14.61 -0.31 4.65
CA GLU A 225 13.53 -0.70 5.58
C GLU A 225 13.42 0.23 6.80
N ASN A 226 14.50 0.93 7.16
CA ASN A 226 14.53 1.90 8.26
C ASN A 226 14.29 3.34 7.80
N GLY A 227 14.09 3.55 6.50
CA GLY A 227 13.99 4.87 5.90
C GLY A 227 15.34 5.54 5.63
N ASP A 228 16.47 4.81 5.77
CA ASP A 228 17.80 5.35 5.63
C ASP A 228 18.27 5.37 4.18
N VAL A 229 19.07 6.38 3.83
CA VAL A 229 19.80 6.49 2.56
C VAL A 229 21.23 6.97 2.81
N SER A 230 22.16 6.48 1.99
CA SER A 230 23.56 6.91 1.96
C SER A 230 23.95 7.30 0.54
N PHE A 231 24.25 8.57 0.32
CA PHE A 231 24.73 9.09 -0.95
C PHE A 231 26.24 9.13 -0.95
N VAL A 232 26.87 8.47 -1.91
CA VAL A 232 28.29 8.68 -2.22
C VAL A 232 28.34 9.72 -3.33
N ILE A 233 28.96 10.87 -3.03
CA ILE A 233 29.04 11.98 -3.96
C ILE A 233 30.48 12.18 -4.45
N ASP A 234 30.62 12.83 -5.60
CA ASP A 234 31.93 13.14 -6.15
C ASP A 234 32.75 14.01 -5.19
N PRO A 235 34.08 13.92 -5.24
CA PRO A 235 34.96 14.77 -4.46
C PRO A 235 34.64 16.25 -4.63
N LEU A 236 34.69 16.99 -3.55
CA LEU A 236 34.43 18.42 -3.51
C LEU A 236 35.70 19.17 -3.05
N ASP A 237 35.89 20.36 -3.57
CA ASP A 237 36.93 21.27 -3.08
C ASP A 237 36.66 21.73 -1.65
N SER A 238 37.68 22.29 -0.98
CA SER A 238 37.46 22.87 0.33
C SER A 238 36.48 24.02 0.30
N GLY A 239 35.48 23.97 1.19
CA GLY A 239 34.40 24.97 1.19
C GLY A 239 33.18 24.50 1.99
N LYS A 240 32.14 25.32 1.92
CA LYS A 240 30.83 25.00 2.51
C LYS A 240 29.82 24.76 1.39
N TYR A 241 29.11 23.66 1.49
CA TYR A 241 28.11 23.22 0.51
C TYR A 241 26.77 23.03 1.17
N THR A 242 25.72 23.55 0.56
CA THR A 242 24.36 23.22 0.96
C THR A 242 23.97 21.87 0.33
N LEU A 243 23.53 20.95 1.14
CA LEU A 243 22.94 19.67 0.76
C LEU A 243 21.42 19.84 0.78
N GLU A 244 20.77 19.74 -0.37
CA GLU A 244 19.31 19.82 -0.47
C GLU A 244 18.75 18.43 -0.71
N PHE A 245 17.98 17.91 0.26
CA PHE A 245 17.29 16.61 0.18
C PHE A 245 15.84 16.81 -0.20
N ILE A 246 15.37 16.05 -1.17
CA ILE A 246 14.02 16.20 -1.71
C ILE A 246 13.40 14.83 -1.88
N VAL A 247 12.22 14.64 -1.32
CA VAL A 247 11.30 13.56 -1.65
C VAL A 247 10.15 14.16 -2.45
N PRO A 248 9.96 13.78 -3.73
CA PRO A 248 8.86 14.30 -4.54
C PRO A 248 7.51 13.77 -4.03
N ALA A 249 6.44 14.51 -4.33
CA ALA A 249 5.08 14.02 -4.06
C ALA A 249 4.82 12.71 -4.80
N SER A 250 4.14 11.80 -4.14
CA SER A 250 3.70 10.51 -4.68
C SER A 250 2.23 10.28 -4.32
N LYS A 251 1.69 9.10 -4.65
CA LYS A 251 0.35 8.70 -4.21
C LYS A 251 0.29 8.26 -2.75
N ILE A 252 1.43 8.15 -2.10
CA ILE A 252 1.54 7.70 -0.70
C ILE A 252 1.93 8.86 0.20
N LEU A 253 2.79 9.77 -0.29
CA LEU A 253 3.46 10.78 0.52
C LEU A 253 3.40 12.14 -0.17
N SER A 254 3.16 13.20 0.62
CA SER A 254 3.34 14.59 0.19
C SER A 254 4.82 14.87 -0.07
N SER A 255 5.12 15.84 -0.95
CA SER A 255 6.51 16.26 -1.12
C SER A 255 7.08 16.82 0.18
N VAL A 256 8.33 16.48 0.45
CA VAL A 256 9.07 17.01 1.58
C VAL A 256 10.50 17.32 1.17
N SER A 257 11.06 18.40 1.73
CA SER A 257 12.46 18.76 1.57
C SER A 257 13.07 19.20 2.88
N ASN A 258 14.37 18.97 3.01
CA ASN A 258 15.18 19.49 4.12
C ASN A 258 16.58 19.76 3.59
N SER A 259 17.37 20.51 4.33
CA SER A 259 18.75 20.84 3.97
C SER A 259 19.69 20.75 5.16
N SER A 260 20.95 20.44 4.87
CA SER A 260 22.06 20.50 5.83
C SER A 260 23.28 21.12 5.17
N THR A 261 24.30 21.40 5.97
CA THR A 261 25.59 21.95 5.52
C THR A 261 26.66 20.87 5.57
N LEU A 262 27.36 20.70 4.46
CA LEU A 262 28.62 19.94 4.40
C LEU A 262 29.78 20.92 4.37
N THR A 263 30.72 20.77 5.28
CA THR A 263 31.96 21.55 5.27
C THR A 263 33.12 20.64 4.88
N ILE A 264 33.80 20.95 3.78
CA ILE A 264 35.06 20.31 3.41
C ILE A 264 36.18 21.23 3.92
N ASN A 265 36.90 20.74 4.92
CA ASN A 265 38.05 21.45 5.49
C ASN A 265 39.16 21.51 4.46
N LYS A 266 40.00 22.53 4.53
CA LYS A 266 41.24 22.54 3.75
C LYS A 266 42.08 21.33 4.11
N ALA A 267 42.86 20.83 3.14
CA ALA A 267 43.89 19.87 3.42
C ALA A 267 44.77 20.41 4.55
N LYS A 268 45.11 19.57 5.51
CA LYS A 268 46.13 19.95 6.54
C LYS A 268 47.44 20.19 5.83
N ASP A 269 48.13 21.29 6.23
CA ASP A 269 49.46 21.60 5.72
C ASP A 269 50.42 20.45 6.07
N PHE A 270 50.70 19.61 5.11
CA PHE A 270 51.70 18.55 5.24
C PHE A 270 52.82 18.70 4.20
N MET A 271 52.99 19.89 3.66
CA MET A 271 54.18 20.22 2.92
C MET A 271 55.31 20.46 3.91
N LYS A 272 56.35 19.71 3.78
CA LYS A 272 57.56 19.85 4.59
C LYS A 272 58.74 20.09 3.64
N ALA A 273 59.43 21.17 3.89
CA ALA A 273 60.70 21.44 3.22
C ALA A 273 61.85 21.07 4.17
N ASP A 274 62.71 20.16 3.75
CA ASP A 274 63.94 19.81 4.41
C ASP A 274 65.11 20.42 3.65
N ILE A 275 66.01 21.11 4.33
CA ILE A 275 67.17 21.78 3.76
C ILE A 275 68.38 21.19 4.41
N ASP A 276 69.29 20.64 3.62
CA ASP A 276 70.58 20.21 4.14
C ASP A 276 71.48 21.42 4.39
N ALA A 277 72.29 21.35 5.45
CA ALA A 277 73.23 22.40 5.77
C ALA A 277 74.26 22.53 4.64
N GLY A 278 74.21 23.68 3.94
CA GLY A 278 75.16 23.96 2.85
C GLY A 278 76.43 24.65 3.29
N VAL A 279 77.49 24.51 2.50
CA VAL A 279 78.72 25.25 2.60
C VAL A 279 78.63 26.41 1.59
N ALA A 280 79.16 27.58 2.02
CA ALA A 280 79.15 28.77 1.16
C ALA A 280 79.88 28.51 -0.14
N GLY A 281 79.12 28.67 -1.30
CA GLY A 281 79.63 28.45 -2.68
C GLY A 281 79.35 27.07 -3.24
N GLU A 282 78.61 26.22 -2.50
CA GLU A 282 78.11 24.93 -3.02
C GLU A 282 76.61 24.97 -3.21
N ASP A 283 76.08 24.05 -4.09
CA ASP A 283 74.68 23.89 -4.34
C ASP A 283 73.98 23.34 -3.07
N VAL A 284 72.82 23.88 -2.76
CA VAL A 284 71.95 23.42 -1.68
C VAL A 284 70.79 22.66 -2.25
N VAL A 285 70.54 21.47 -1.73
CA VAL A 285 69.36 20.66 -2.09
C VAL A 285 68.25 20.97 -1.09
N ILE A 286 67.09 21.41 -1.63
CA ILE A 286 65.88 21.59 -0.87
C ILE A 286 64.93 20.47 -1.30
N VAL A 287 64.56 19.60 -0.37
CA VAL A 287 63.58 18.53 -0.60
C VAL A 287 62.24 19.00 -0.07
N VAL A 288 61.26 19.10 -0.97
CA VAL A 288 59.90 19.43 -0.57
C VAL A 288 59.03 18.16 -0.67
N ASN A 289 58.52 17.73 0.47
CA ASN A 289 57.58 16.61 0.56
C ASN A 289 56.13 17.17 0.68
N GLY A 290 55.22 16.61 -0.07
CA GLY A 290 53.82 17.00 -0.06
C GLY A 290 52.86 15.84 -0.34
N PRO A 291 51.56 16.10 -0.49
CA PRO A 291 50.59 15.06 -0.81
C PRO A 291 50.89 14.41 -2.17
N LYS A 292 50.79 13.07 -2.21
CA LYS A 292 51.03 12.29 -3.44
C LYS A 292 50.10 12.68 -4.62
N ASP A 293 48.98 13.23 -4.29
CA ASP A 293 47.93 13.56 -5.27
C ASP A 293 47.91 15.04 -5.69
N LEU A 294 48.85 15.86 -5.11
CA LEU A 294 48.96 17.27 -5.49
C LEU A 294 49.51 17.40 -6.89
N LYS A 295 48.69 17.93 -7.79
CA LYS A 295 49.06 18.16 -9.21
C LYS A 295 49.38 19.62 -9.54
N GLU A 296 49.30 20.48 -8.56
CA GLU A 296 49.55 21.92 -8.73
C GLU A 296 51.05 22.23 -8.59
N ASN A 297 51.49 23.28 -9.27
CA ASN A 297 52.85 23.80 -9.09
C ASN A 297 52.98 24.41 -7.72
N ILE A 298 54.06 24.12 -7.02
CA ILE A 298 54.43 24.80 -5.77
C ILE A 298 55.54 25.77 -6.06
N THR A 299 55.49 26.91 -5.39
CA THR A 299 56.55 27.92 -5.49
C THR A 299 57.40 27.84 -4.23
N VAL A 300 58.67 27.58 -4.38
CA VAL A 300 59.69 27.65 -3.30
C VAL A 300 60.39 29.00 -3.41
N THR A 301 60.34 29.81 -2.37
CA THR A 301 61.01 31.09 -2.32
C THR A 301 62.29 31.01 -1.52
N VAL A 302 63.42 31.30 -2.13
CA VAL A 302 64.73 31.34 -1.49
C VAL A 302 65.33 32.72 -1.73
N ASP A 303 65.66 33.45 -0.68
CA ASP A 303 66.20 34.81 -0.76
C ASP A 303 65.48 35.75 -1.76
N LYS A 304 64.13 35.77 -1.69
CA LYS A 304 63.21 36.53 -2.55
C LYS A 304 63.16 36.07 -4.01
N THR A 305 63.84 34.98 -4.37
CA THR A 305 63.78 34.39 -5.70
C THR A 305 62.77 33.22 -5.65
N ASN A 306 61.83 33.20 -6.59
CA ASN A 306 60.79 32.14 -6.68
C ASN A 306 61.23 31.06 -7.66
N TYR A 307 61.06 29.82 -7.24
CA TYR A 307 61.30 28.61 -8.03
C TYR A 307 60.02 27.80 -8.10
N ASP A 308 59.44 27.69 -9.28
CA ASP A 308 58.25 26.86 -9.50
C ASP A 308 58.68 25.42 -9.72
N VAL A 309 58.15 24.52 -8.92
CA VAL A 309 58.44 23.09 -9.00
C VAL A 309 57.16 22.28 -9.00
N VAL A 310 57.22 21.12 -9.68
CA VAL A 310 56.09 20.17 -9.71
C VAL A 310 56.44 19.01 -8.79
N LEU A 311 55.54 18.68 -7.88
CA LEU A 311 55.69 17.46 -7.08
C LEU A 311 55.47 16.22 -7.97
N VAL A 312 56.42 15.28 -7.86
CA VAL A 312 56.34 13.98 -8.54
C VAL A 312 56.18 12.88 -7.45
N ASN A 313 55.03 12.31 -7.33
CA ASN A 313 54.68 11.33 -6.31
C ASN A 313 54.81 11.85 -4.85
N GLY A 314 54.55 13.11 -4.63
CA GLY A 314 54.69 13.77 -3.32
C GLY A 314 56.12 14.09 -3.00
#